data_87d1130c8cc218e92608b5158dd6d658
#
_entry.id   87d1130c8cc218e92608b5158dd6d658
#
_cell.length_a   1.000
_cell.length_b   1.000
_cell.length_c   1.000
_cell.angle_alpha   90.00
_cell.angle_beta   90.00
_cell.angle_gamma   90.00
#
_symmetry.space_group_name_H-M   'P 1'
#
loop_
_entity.id
_entity.type
_entity.pdbx_description
1 polymer ?
#
loop_
_entity_poly.entity_id
_entity_poly.type
_entity_poly.pdbx_seq_one_letter_code
_entity_poly.pdbx_strand_id
1 'polypeptide(L)'
;SSYSEYSVYSEPITERTEITQYFKPLYSRLDQIEFALGFEQEAVTDQVLHFVLYDEKNTELMSQDFSLGSMSADHFYALPLGVSLSGKQTYHWTLTIPEAAECNIRFMYAEHGNGVAPENIRLERNGGLFAAEDAQATTRYYYKIHPDKVIIIGGYWLGNALIYLILLETMNKAFKYWRNKKGTADETVA
;
A
#
# COMPACT_ATOMS: atom_id res chain seq x y z
N SER A 1 -2.28 4.43 2.72
CA SER A 1 -3.47 3.67 2.33
C SER A 1 -4.43 4.61 1.62
N SER A 2 -4.45 4.58 0.32
CA SER A 2 -5.46 5.29 -0.46
C SER A 2 -6.68 4.37 -0.57
N TYR A 3 -7.64 4.53 0.34
CA TYR A 3 -9.00 4.17 -0.01
C TYR A 3 -9.39 5.11 -1.15
N SER A 4 -9.64 4.57 -2.32
CA SER A 4 -10.35 5.36 -3.30
C SER A 4 -11.81 5.44 -2.83
N GLU A 5 -12.37 6.62 -2.81
CA GLU A 5 -13.81 6.84 -2.56
C GLU A 5 -14.70 6.12 -3.60
N TYR A 6 -14.09 5.41 -4.54
CA TYR A 6 -14.69 4.73 -5.69
C TYR A 6 -14.53 3.20 -5.66
N SER A 7 -14.27 2.61 -4.49
CA SER A 7 -14.26 1.15 -4.39
C SER A 7 -15.66 0.58 -4.47
N VAL A 8 -15.85 -0.37 -5.36
CA VAL A 8 -17.12 -1.07 -5.60
C VAL A 8 -16.94 -2.58 -5.45
N TYR A 9 -18.02 -3.28 -5.20
CA TYR A 9 -18.03 -4.75 -5.24
C TYR A 9 -18.36 -5.25 -6.65
N SER A 10 -17.70 -6.31 -7.06
CA SER A 10 -18.04 -7.04 -8.27
C SER A 10 -19.45 -7.65 -8.17
N GLU A 11 -19.98 -8.07 -9.31
CA GLU A 11 -21.07 -9.03 -9.31
C GLU A 11 -20.67 -10.29 -8.54
N PRO A 12 -21.65 -11.04 -8.01
CA PRO A 12 -21.39 -12.31 -7.32
C PRO A 12 -20.59 -13.26 -8.21
N ILE A 13 -19.58 -13.89 -7.63
CA ILE A 13 -18.75 -14.88 -8.30
C ILE A 13 -19.37 -16.26 -8.05
N THR A 14 -19.99 -16.81 -9.07
CA THR A 14 -20.73 -18.09 -8.99
C THR A 14 -19.98 -19.26 -9.60
N GLU A 15 -18.90 -19.00 -10.31
CA GLU A 15 -18.06 -20.00 -10.96
C GLU A 15 -16.62 -19.91 -10.45
N ARG A 16 -15.84 -20.97 -10.65
CA ARG A 16 -14.41 -20.91 -10.34
C ARG A 16 -13.76 -19.75 -11.05
N THR A 17 -13.21 -18.83 -10.29
CA THR A 17 -12.64 -17.60 -10.81
C THR A 17 -11.24 -17.39 -10.24
N GLU A 18 -10.33 -17.01 -11.12
CA GLU A 18 -8.98 -16.59 -10.77
C GLU A 18 -8.87 -15.07 -10.94
N ILE A 19 -8.53 -14.38 -9.86
CA ILE A 19 -8.32 -12.94 -9.84
C ILE A 19 -6.82 -12.70 -9.71
N THR A 20 -6.23 -11.98 -10.65
CA THR A 20 -4.80 -11.67 -10.66
C THR A 20 -4.60 -10.15 -10.61
N GLN A 21 -3.78 -9.70 -9.67
CA GLN A 21 -3.37 -8.30 -9.55
C GLN A 21 -1.87 -8.16 -9.68
N TYR A 22 -1.43 -7.36 -10.64
CA TYR A 22 -0.03 -6.97 -10.82
C TYR A 22 0.29 -5.76 -9.96
N PHE A 23 1.49 -5.70 -9.39
CA PHE A 23 1.93 -4.58 -8.58
C PHE A 23 3.46 -4.43 -8.58
N LYS A 24 3.94 -3.22 -8.26
CA LYS A 24 5.34 -2.95 -7.95
C LYS A 24 5.50 -2.68 -6.47
N PRO A 25 6.40 -3.40 -5.77
CA PRO A 25 6.59 -3.19 -4.35
C PRO A 25 7.29 -1.85 -4.07
N LEU A 26 6.82 -1.15 -3.05
CA LEU A 26 7.43 0.08 -2.56
C LEU A 26 8.71 -0.17 -1.76
N TYR A 27 8.80 -1.31 -1.08
CA TYR A 27 9.92 -1.70 -0.23
C TYR A 27 10.31 -3.15 -0.46
N SER A 28 11.48 -3.52 0.04
CA SER A 28 12.10 -4.83 -0.23
C SER A 28 11.53 -5.99 0.58
N ARG A 29 10.61 -5.75 1.52
CA ARG A 29 9.97 -6.81 2.31
C ARG A 29 8.49 -6.53 2.45
N LEU A 30 7.68 -7.42 1.89
CA LEU A 30 6.23 -7.44 2.03
C LEU A 30 5.88 -8.41 3.17
N ASP A 31 5.40 -7.87 4.28
CA ASP A 31 5.06 -8.67 5.45
C ASP A 31 3.62 -9.20 5.39
N GLN A 32 2.70 -8.41 4.83
CA GLN A 32 1.29 -8.73 4.79
C GLN A 32 0.62 -8.06 3.60
N ILE A 33 -0.39 -8.72 3.05
CA ILE A 33 -1.34 -8.15 2.11
C ILE A 33 -2.75 -8.24 2.72
N GLU A 34 -3.55 -7.23 2.48
CA GLU A 34 -4.97 -7.26 2.84
C GLU A 34 -5.81 -7.02 1.59
N PHE A 35 -6.89 -7.74 1.45
CA PHE A 35 -7.89 -7.55 0.41
C PHE A 35 -9.30 -7.68 1.00
N ALA A 36 -10.26 -7.03 0.37
CA ALA A 36 -11.64 -7.03 0.83
C ALA A 36 -12.50 -7.95 -0.04
N LEU A 37 -13.25 -8.82 0.62
CA LEU A 37 -14.28 -9.66 0.03
C LEU A 37 -15.62 -9.33 0.66
N GLY A 38 -16.65 -9.22 -0.16
CA GLY A 38 -18.05 -9.23 0.28
C GLY A 38 -18.64 -10.62 0.08
N PHE A 39 -19.47 -11.06 0.99
CA PHE A 39 -20.25 -12.30 0.83
C PHE A 39 -21.56 -12.19 1.58
N GLU A 40 -22.57 -12.83 1.03
CA GLU A 40 -23.88 -12.90 1.65
C GLU A 40 -23.95 -14.15 2.52
N GLN A 41 -24.21 -13.96 3.82
CA GLN A 41 -24.50 -14.96 4.85
C GLN A 41 -23.35 -15.60 5.62
N GLU A 42 -23.68 -15.84 6.90
CA GLU A 42 -22.85 -16.48 7.93
C GLU A 42 -22.53 -17.98 7.67
N ALA A 43 -23.08 -18.58 6.62
CA ALA A 43 -23.10 -20.04 6.44
C ALA A 43 -21.91 -20.61 5.65
N VAL A 44 -20.97 -19.79 5.21
CA VAL A 44 -19.90 -20.25 4.30
C VAL A 44 -18.63 -20.56 5.06
N THR A 45 -18.71 -21.48 5.97
CA THR A 45 -17.60 -21.79 6.88
C THR A 45 -16.51 -22.64 6.26
N ASP A 46 -16.82 -23.45 5.26
CA ASP A 46 -15.89 -24.49 4.79
C ASP A 46 -15.22 -24.19 3.45
N GLN A 47 -15.54 -23.04 2.84
CA GLN A 47 -14.95 -22.69 1.55
C GLN A 47 -13.52 -22.17 1.72
N VAL A 48 -12.60 -22.80 0.97
CA VAL A 48 -11.19 -22.47 0.97
C VAL A 48 -10.88 -21.66 -0.28
N LEU A 49 -10.21 -20.52 -0.09
CA LEU A 49 -9.62 -19.71 -1.15
C LEU A 49 -8.12 -20.01 -1.22
N HIS A 50 -7.58 -19.99 -2.44
CA HIS A 50 -6.17 -20.23 -2.67
C HIS A 50 -5.48 -18.95 -3.13
N PHE A 51 -4.45 -18.53 -2.42
CA PHE A 51 -3.63 -17.35 -2.74
C PHE A 51 -2.23 -17.77 -3.15
N VAL A 52 -1.73 -17.22 -4.24
CA VAL A 52 -0.35 -17.44 -4.69
C VAL A 52 0.30 -16.09 -5.07
N LEU A 53 1.54 -15.89 -4.66
CA LEU A 53 2.36 -14.75 -5.05
C LEU A 53 3.45 -15.19 -6.01
N TYR A 54 3.61 -14.49 -7.12
CA TYR A 54 4.59 -14.79 -8.17
C TYR A 54 5.53 -13.62 -8.42
N ASP A 55 6.72 -13.95 -8.90
CA ASP A 55 7.65 -12.98 -9.49
C ASP A 55 7.31 -12.68 -10.96
N GLU A 56 8.07 -11.80 -11.60
CA GLU A 56 7.90 -11.42 -13.02
C GLU A 56 8.12 -12.58 -14.01
N LYS A 57 8.73 -13.67 -13.57
CA LYS A 57 9.00 -14.88 -14.38
C LYS A 57 7.96 -15.97 -14.13
N ASN A 58 6.88 -15.66 -13.43
CA ASN A 58 5.87 -16.60 -12.97
C ASN A 58 6.45 -17.69 -12.03
N THR A 59 7.52 -17.37 -11.29
CA THR A 59 8.02 -18.26 -10.24
C THR A 59 7.20 -18.03 -8.98
N GLU A 60 6.64 -19.09 -8.42
CA GLU A 60 5.93 -19.04 -7.16
C GLU A 60 6.88 -18.67 -6.03
N LEU A 61 6.56 -17.61 -5.31
CA LEU A 61 7.30 -17.15 -4.13
C LEU A 61 6.63 -17.63 -2.84
N MET A 62 5.33 -17.76 -2.86
CA MET A 62 4.52 -18.16 -1.73
C MET A 62 3.15 -18.63 -2.21
N SER A 63 2.60 -19.64 -1.53
CA SER A 63 1.20 -20.03 -1.69
C SER A 63 0.57 -20.32 -0.33
N GLN A 64 -0.71 -20.02 -0.19
CA GLN A 64 -1.45 -20.25 1.06
C GLN A 64 -2.93 -20.42 0.79
N ASP A 65 -3.50 -21.39 1.48
CA ASP A 65 -4.95 -21.60 1.57
C ASP A 65 -5.51 -20.90 2.80
N PHE A 66 -6.71 -20.37 2.69
CA PHE A 66 -7.42 -19.80 3.83
C PHE A 66 -8.93 -20.01 3.70
N SER A 67 -9.59 -20.19 4.83
CA SER A 67 -11.02 -20.45 4.88
C SER A 67 -11.81 -19.15 5.02
N LEU A 68 -12.93 -19.05 4.28
CA LEU A 68 -13.88 -17.95 4.42
C LEU A 68 -14.54 -17.90 5.81
N GLY A 69 -14.65 -19.03 6.49
CA GLY A 69 -15.20 -19.07 7.84
C GLY A 69 -14.37 -18.32 8.89
N SER A 70 -13.11 -17.99 8.57
CA SER A 70 -12.26 -17.12 9.41
C SER A 70 -12.39 -15.63 9.08
N MET A 71 -13.22 -15.28 8.09
CA MET A 71 -13.37 -13.91 7.58
C MET A 71 -14.70 -13.30 8.05
N SER A 72 -14.68 -12.00 8.22
CA SER A 72 -15.90 -11.18 8.37
C SER A 72 -16.28 -10.59 7.01
N ALA A 73 -17.56 -10.64 6.67
CA ALA A 73 -18.06 -9.95 5.48
C ALA A 73 -17.73 -8.45 5.55
N ASP A 74 -17.47 -7.85 4.41
CA ASP A 74 -17.17 -6.42 4.25
C ASP A 74 -15.94 -5.90 5.03
N HIS A 75 -15.02 -6.79 5.40
CA HIS A 75 -13.78 -6.46 6.09
C HIS A 75 -12.56 -6.83 5.24
N PHE A 76 -11.45 -6.18 5.56
CA PHE A 76 -10.18 -6.56 4.99
C PHE A 76 -9.67 -7.85 5.64
N TYR A 77 -9.35 -8.82 4.80
CA TYR A 77 -8.68 -10.04 5.23
C TYR A 77 -7.17 -9.86 5.13
N ALA A 78 -6.49 -10.08 6.25
CA ALA A 78 -5.05 -9.95 6.36
C ALA A 78 -4.36 -11.31 6.11
N LEU A 79 -3.53 -11.37 5.07
CA LEU A 79 -2.73 -12.53 4.74
C LEU A 79 -1.26 -12.26 5.07
N PRO A 80 -0.67 -12.92 6.08
CA PRO A 80 0.73 -12.75 6.40
C PRO A 80 1.61 -13.43 5.33
N LEU A 81 2.64 -12.75 4.85
CA LEU A 81 3.50 -13.21 3.77
C LEU A 81 4.97 -13.35 4.20
N GLY A 82 5.57 -12.30 4.69
CA GLY A 82 6.97 -12.29 5.13
C GLY A 82 7.99 -12.48 4.00
N VAL A 83 7.68 -12.11 2.76
CA VAL A 83 8.51 -12.32 1.58
C VAL A 83 9.43 -11.16 1.27
N SER A 84 10.64 -11.47 0.75
CA SER A 84 11.58 -10.46 0.26
C SER A 84 11.34 -10.21 -1.22
N LEU A 85 11.21 -8.92 -1.59
CA LEU A 85 10.92 -8.46 -2.94
C LEU A 85 11.99 -7.48 -3.43
N SER A 86 12.06 -7.28 -4.74
CA SER A 86 12.91 -6.25 -5.37
C SER A 86 12.04 -5.11 -5.87
N GLY A 87 12.28 -3.88 -5.44
CA GLY A 87 11.53 -2.69 -5.89
C GLY A 87 11.66 -2.37 -7.39
N LYS A 88 12.51 -3.11 -8.12
CA LYS A 88 12.70 -2.93 -9.57
C LYS A 88 11.87 -3.88 -10.42
N GLN A 89 11.29 -4.91 -9.81
CA GLN A 89 10.55 -5.96 -10.49
C GLN A 89 9.05 -5.78 -10.31
N THR A 90 8.29 -6.28 -11.26
CA THR A 90 6.83 -6.41 -11.15
C THR A 90 6.51 -7.79 -10.58
N TYR A 91 5.56 -7.83 -9.68
CA TYR A 91 5.03 -9.04 -9.08
C TYR A 91 3.55 -9.14 -9.36
N HIS A 92 2.99 -10.31 -9.25
CA HIS A 92 1.54 -10.46 -9.23
C HIS A 92 1.14 -11.50 -8.19
N TRP A 93 -0.03 -11.31 -7.66
CA TRP A 93 -0.68 -12.32 -6.86
C TRP A 93 -1.95 -12.80 -7.56
N THR A 94 -2.28 -14.04 -7.31
CA THR A 94 -3.47 -14.70 -7.82
C THR A 94 -4.30 -15.18 -6.66
N LEU A 95 -5.60 -14.86 -6.67
CA LEU A 95 -6.58 -15.36 -5.74
C LEU A 95 -7.55 -16.25 -6.51
N THR A 96 -7.54 -17.54 -6.20
CA THR A 96 -8.50 -18.49 -6.77
C THR A 96 -9.69 -18.61 -5.85
N ILE A 97 -10.85 -18.24 -6.39
CA ILE A 97 -12.16 -18.42 -5.76
C ILE A 97 -12.74 -19.69 -6.38
N PRO A 98 -12.98 -20.75 -5.60
CA PRO A 98 -13.57 -21.98 -6.12
C PRO A 98 -15.01 -21.75 -6.56
N GLU A 99 -15.57 -22.70 -7.26
CA GLU A 99 -16.99 -22.70 -7.59
C GLU A 99 -17.80 -22.71 -6.29
N ALA A 100 -18.58 -21.65 -6.10
CA ALA A 100 -19.32 -21.41 -4.87
C ALA A 100 -20.78 -21.74 -5.07
N ALA A 101 -21.19 -22.94 -4.70
CA ALA A 101 -22.58 -23.36 -4.82
C ALA A 101 -23.53 -22.54 -3.91
N GLU A 102 -23.05 -21.93 -2.84
CA GLU A 102 -23.93 -21.37 -1.79
C GLU A 102 -23.55 -19.97 -1.29
N CYS A 103 -22.44 -19.38 -1.72
CA CYS A 103 -22.07 -18.04 -1.28
C CYS A 103 -21.78 -17.09 -2.45
N ASN A 104 -22.45 -15.97 -2.39
CA ASN A 104 -22.25 -14.87 -3.34
C ASN A 104 -20.98 -14.09 -3.00
N ILE A 105 -19.80 -14.69 -3.23
CA ILE A 105 -18.54 -13.96 -3.03
C ILE A 105 -18.46 -12.80 -4.02
N ARG A 106 -18.15 -11.61 -3.51
CA ARG A 106 -17.89 -10.41 -4.30
C ARG A 106 -16.49 -9.91 -4.01
N PHE A 107 -15.80 -9.49 -5.02
CA PHE A 107 -14.47 -8.93 -4.88
C PHE A 107 -14.53 -7.42 -4.91
N MET A 108 -13.85 -6.74 -3.98
CA MET A 108 -13.82 -5.28 -3.95
C MET A 108 -12.67 -4.75 -4.81
N TYR A 109 -13.00 -3.82 -5.70
CA TYR A 109 -12.03 -3.18 -6.58
C TYR A 109 -12.39 -1.71 -6.80
N ALA A 110 -11.43 -0.91 -7.31
CA ALA A 110 -11.64 0.46 -7.74
C ALA A 110 -11.66 0.52 -9.26
N GLU A 111 -12.69 1.15 -9.85
CA GLU A 111 -12.84 1.28 -11.30
C GLU A 111 -11.96 2.38 -11.90
N HIS A 112 -11.66 3.40 -11.14
CA HIS A 112 -10.77 4.49 -11.58
C HIS A 112 -9.68 4.65 -10.55
N GLY A 113 -8.54 4.02 -10.79
CA GLY A 113 -7.32 4.34 -10.06
C GLY A 113 -7.04 5.84 -10.22
N ASN A 114 -6.62 6.51 -9.17
CA ASN A 114 -6.31 7.95 -9.17
C ASN A 114 -5.28 8.30 -10.25
N GLY A 115 -5.72 8.50 -11.48
CA GLY A 115 -4.97 8.95 -12.63
C GLY A 115 -3.81 8.02 -13.01
N VAL A 116 -3.83 7.52 -14.24
CA VAL A 116 -2.76 6.77 -14.90
C VAL A 116 -2.19 5.66 -14.02
N ALA A 117 -2.84 4.51 -14.00
CA ALA A 117 -2.20 3.30 -13.50
C ALA A 117 -0.86 3.14 -14.23
N PRO A 118 0.28 3.01 -13.50
CA PRO A 118 1.53 2.67 -14.15
C PRO A 118 1.29 1.42 -15.01
N GLU A 119 1.88 1.35 -16.20
CA GLU A 119 1.71 0.30 -17.22
C GLU A 119 1.80 -1.16 -16.69
N ASN A 120 2.12 -1.35 -15.42
CA ASN A 120 2.36 -2.63 -14.76
C ASN A 120 1.40 -2.90 -13.57
N ILE A 121 0.31 -2.16 -13.45
CA ILE A 121 -0.70 -2.43 -12.43
C ILE A 121 -2.01 -2.70 -13.17
N ARG A 122 -2.40 -3.95 -13.23
CA ARG A 122 -3.64 -4.37 -13.87
C ARG A 122 -4.33 -5.44 -13.04
N LEU A 123 -5.65 -5.46 -13.11
CA LEU A 123 -6.49 -6.46 -12.49
C LEU A 123 -7.09 -7.34 -13.59
N GLU A 124 -6.91 -8.64 -13.45
CA GLU A 124 -7.41 -9.64 -14.41
C GLU A 124 -8.39 -10.60 -13.74
N ARG A 125 -9.33 -11.12 -14.53
CA ARG A 125 -10.22 -12.22 -14.18
C ARG A 125 -10.08 -13.31 -15.23
N ASN A 126 -9.67 -14.51 -14.82
CA ASN A 126 -9.46 -15.65 -15.71
C ASN A 126 -8.59 -15.32 -16.95
N GLY A 127 -7.55 -14.48 -16.76
CA GLY A 127 -6.63 -14.04 -17.82
C GLY A 127 -7.17 -12.94 -18.75
N GLY A 128 -8.38 -12.44 -18.53
CA GLY A 128 -8.95 -11.25 -19.20
C GLY A 128 -9.01 -10.06 -18.25
N LEU A 129 -9.38 -8.89 -18.77
CA LEU A 129 -9.61 -7.70 -17.94
C LEU A 129 -10.75 -7.94 -16.96
N PHE A 130 -10.59 -7.52 -15.71
CA PHE A 130 -11.60 -7.69 -14.67
C PHE A 130 -12.83 -6.79 -14.92
N ALA A 131 -12.61 -5.52 -15.19
CA ALA A 131 -13.64 -4.54 -15.45
C ALA A 131 -13.19 -3.52 -16.50
N ALA A 132 -12.23 -2.66 -16.17
CA ALA A 132 -11.64 -1.65 -17.04
C ALA A 132 -10.12 -1.79 -17.04
N GLU A 133 -9.42 -1.16 -17.99
CA GLU A 133 -7.95 -1.22 -18.10
C GLU A 133 -7.23 -0.65 -16.86
N ASP A 134 -7.86 0.28 -16.14
CA ASP A 134 -7.36 0.92 -14.95
C ASP A 134 -7.94 0.36 -13.64
N ALA A 135 -8.73 -0.72 -13.72
CA ALA A 135 -9.28 -1.36 -12.53
C ALA A 135 -8.16 -1.94 -11.66
N GLN A 136 -8.29 -1.75 -10.35
CA GLN A 136 -7.34 -2.24 -9.36
C GLN A 136 -8.07 -2.89 -8.19
N ALA A 137 -7.50 -3.99 -7.69
CA ALA A 137 -7.98 -4.59 -6.46
C ALA A 137 -7.88 -3.61 -5.30
N THR A 138 -8.91 -3.54 -4.47
CA THR A 138 -8.86 -2.79 -3.23
C THR A 138 -8.01 -3.56 -2.22
N THR A 139 -6.71 -3.32 -2.25
CA THR A 139 -5.71 -4.03 -1.45
C THR A 139 -4.86 -3.06 -0.65
N ARG A 140 -4.38 -3.55 0.49
CA ARG A 140 -3.38 -2.87 1.31
C ARG A 140 -2.14 -3.73 1.39
N TYR A 141 -0.98 -3.11 1.15
CA TYR A 141 0.31 -3.77 1.22
C TYR A 141 1.06 -3.24 2.44
N TYR A 142 1.43 -4.13 3.36
CA TYR A 142 2.21 -3.80 4.55
C TYR A 142 3.64 -4.24 4.38
N TYR A 143 4.55 -3.29 4.50
CA TYR A 143 5.97 -3.52 4.31
C TYR A 143 6.73 -3.32 5.62
N LYS A 144 7.68 -4.19 5.90
CA LYS A 144 8.63 -3.98 6.97
C LYS A 144 9.76 -3.08 6.51
N ILE A 145 9.86 -1.91 7.11
CA ILE A 145 10.98 -1.00 6.87
C ILE A 145 12.16 -1.48 7.70
N HIS A 146 13.31 -1.71 7.04
CA HIS A 146 14.53 -2.12 7.74
C HIS A 146 14.95 -1.03 8.75
N PRO A 147 15.31 -1.38 10.01
CA PRO A 147 15.64 -0.40 11.04
C PRO A 147 16.74 0.58 10.61
N ASP A 148 17.70 0.13 9.81
CA ASP A 148 18.76 1.00 9.26
C ASP A 148 18.22 2.18 8.44
N LYS A 149 17.15 1.96 7.67
CA LYS A 149 16.50 3.05 6.90
C LYS A 149 15.79 4.04 7.81
N VAL A 150 15.20 3.56 8.90
CA VAL A 150 14.56 4.43 9.91
C VAL A 150 15.61 5.32 10.57
N ILE A 151 16.79 4.76 10.90
CA ILE A 151 17.91 5.49 11.49
C ILE A 151 18.44 6.56 10.52
N ILE A 152 18.59 6.22 9.24
CA ILE A 152 19.04 7.19 8.21
C ILE A 152 18.04 8.33 8.05
N ILE A 153 16.75 8.03 7.96
CA ILE A 153 15.69 9.05 7.85
C ILE A 153 15.64 9.91 9.11
N GLY A 154 15.69 9.30 10.29
CA GLY A 154 15.74 9.99 11.58
C GLY A 154 16.97 10.88 11.71
N GLY A 155 18.14 10.39 11.32
CA GLY A 155 19.39 11.14 11.27
C GLY A 155 19.33 12.36 10.34
N TYR A 156 18.73 12.21 9.17
CA TYR A 156 18.51 13.31 8.22
C TYR A 156 17.62 14.40 8.81
N TRP A 157 16.51 14.05 9.45
CA TRP A 157 15.62 15.02 10.10
C TRP A 157 16.27 15.75 11.26
N LEU A 158 17.02 15.01 12.10
CA LEU A 158 17.78 15.60 13.22
C LEU A 158 18.88 16.56 12.71
N GLY A 159 19.60 16.17 11.65
CA GLY A 159 20.61 17.02 11.02
C GLY A 159 20.03 18.33 10.50
N ASN A 160 18.91 18.26 9.79
CA ASN A 160 18.22 19.47 9.30
C ASN A 160 17.71 20.36 10.44
N ALA A 161 17.17 19.79 11.51
CA ALA A 161 16.72 20.54 12.68
C ALA A 161 17.89 21.27 13.36
N LEU A 162 19.06 20.64 13.46
CA LEU A 162 20.25 21.21 14.04
C LEU A 162 20.78 22.38 13.19
N ILE A 163 20.83 22.24 11.87
CA ILE A 163 21.20 23.31 10.94
C ILE A 163 20.25 24.51 11.10
N TYR A 164 18.94 24.24 11.19
CA TYR A 164 17.95 25.30 11.38
C TYR A 164 18.15 26.05 12.70
N LEU A 165 18.44 25.36 13.79
CA LEU A 165 18.73 25.98 15.08
C LEU A 165 20.00 26.84 15.04
N ILE A 166 21.07 26.39 14.38
CA ILE A 166 22.31 27.19 14.20
C ILE A 166 22.03 28.46 13.38
N LEU A 167 21.24 28.37 12.31
CA LEU A 167 20.85 29.49 11.52
C LEU A 167 20.04 30.52 12.32
N LEU A 168 19.07 30.08 13.12
CA LEU A 168 18.29 30.93 14.01
C LEU A 168 19.18 31.65 15.03
N GLU A 169 20.13 30.96 15.62
CA GLU A 169 21.05 31.58 16.60
C GLU A 169 21.97 32.61 15.95
N THR A 170 22.51 32.30 14.78
CA THR A 170 23.36 33.25 14.03
C THR A 170 22.58 34.48 13.59
N MET A 171 21.36 34.34 13.11
CA MET A 171 20.46 35.44 12.79
C MET A 171 20.16 36.31 14.02
N ASN A 172 19.90 35.69 15.15
CA ASN A 172 19.63 36.40 16.40
C ASN A 172 20.83 37.22 16.89
N LYS A 173 22.05 36.67 16.75
CA LYS A 173 23.31 37.36 17.06
C LYS A 173 23.54 38.56 16.10
N ALA A 174 23.30 38.33 14.80
CA ALA A 174 23.44 39.41 13.81
C ALA A 174 22.43 40.54 14.05
N PHE A 175 21.19 40.21 14.39
CA PHE A 175 20.14 41.17 14.69
C PHE A 175 20.45 41.97 15.96
N LYS A 176 20.97 41.36 17.02
CA LYS A 176 21.43 42.05 18.23
C LYS A 176 22.58 42.98 17.94
N TYR A 177 23.55 42.53 17.14
CA TYR A 177 24.69 43.40 16.72
C TYR A 177 24.21 44.60 15.94
N TRP A 178 23.30 44.46 15.03
CA TRP A 178 22.77 45.55 14.20
C TRP A 178 21.96 46.57 15.02
N ARG A 179 21.17 46.11 15.98
CA ARG A 179 20.41 46.95 16.91
C ARG A 179 21.33 47.79 17.81
N ASN A 180 22.40 47.19 18.33
CA ASN A 180 23.35 47.88 19.18
C ASN A 180 24.13 48.96 18.40
N LYS A 181 24.48 48.68 17.13
CA LYS A 181 25.18 49.65 16.26
C LYS A 181 24.30 50.86 15.90
N LYS A 182 22.98 50.66 15.75
CA LYS A 182 22.05 51.78 15.54
C LYS A 182 21.91 52.65 16.78
N GLY A 183 21.83 52.06 17.97
CA GLY A 183 21.72 52.83 19.22
C GLY A 183 22.92 53.73 19.50
N THR A 184 24.14 53.31 19.14
CA THR A 184 25.35 54.15 19.30
C THR A 184 25.51 55.24 18.25
N ALA A 185 24.83 55.14 17.10
CA ALA A 185 24.85 56.18 16.07
C ALA A 185 23.93 57.37 16.41
N ASP A 186 22.86 57.15 17.15
CA ASP A 186 21.93 58.23 17.57
C ASP A 186 22.47 59.06 18.75
N GLU A 187 23.36 58.46 19.59
CA GLU A 187 24.00 59.22 20.72
C GLU A 187 25.13 60.15 20.28
N THR A 188 25.66 60.05 19.05
CA THR A 188 26.77 60.88 18.56
C THR A 188 26.29 62.09 17.80
N VAL A 189 25.00 62.35 17.64
CA VAL A 189 24.41 63.46 16.90
C VAL A 189 23.68 64.44 17.83
N ALA A 190 23.68 64.21 19.13
CA ALA A 190 23.16 65.12 20.15
C ALA A 190 24.31 65.86 20.84
#